data_2c5a4c4714ed9f1febc6673286b2f8ba
#
_entry.id   2c5a4c4714ed9f1febc6673286b2f8ba
#
_cell.length_a   1.000
_cell.length_b   1.000
_cell.length_c   1.000
_cell.angle_alpha   90.00
_cell.angle_beta   90.00
_cell.angle_gamma   90.00
#
_symmetry.space_group_name_H-M   'P 1'
#
loop_
_entity.id
_entity.type
_entity.pdbx_description
1 polymer ?
#
loop_
_entity_poly.entity_id
_entity_poly.type
_entity_poly.pdbx_seq_one_letter_code
_entity_poly.pdbx_strand_id
1 'polypeptide(L)'
;TPFAPDQSGAVSVLYELGGIIVICDAGGCTGNVCGFDEPRWFERKSAVFSAGLRDMDAILGRDDRLVEKIGKACEKLSADFIAVIGTPVPAVIGTDYRALSRMIEKKTGIPALTIDTDGTKLYDDGEKKTWKELFKKFAVEKDVEPGRIGIIGATPLEFGGIYEEDFLKKYFAEKGFSKVVCYGMGDGLDAVREAAAAEKNIVVSPAGIAAAKYLQQKFGTPYELFCPPEIIPEWKEKKEQVAGLLNVEELSEKKILIVHQQVLANTLREEFISANINVASWFMMNKEQKKEQDILFKEEDDWITYIKENEYDIIIADPLLKKAVPFYKGEWYDLPHFAISGKKRQSV
;
A
#
# COMPACT_ATOMS: atom_id res chain seq x y z
N THR A 1 -13.59 9.87 -8.58
CA THR A 1 -12.89 10.05 -7.29
C THR A 1 -11.39 10.10 -7.53
N PRO A 2 -10.68 11.11 -7.06
CA PRO A 2 -9.23 11.09 -7.11
C PRO A 2 -8.71 10.07 -6.09
N PHE A 3 -8.31 8.92 -6.57
CA PHE A 3 -7.58 7.95 -5.74
C PHE A 3 -6.19 8.49 -5.41
N ALA A 4 -5.61 8.06 -4.28
CA ALA A 4 -4.27 8.46 -3.89
C ALA A 4 -3.25 8.06 -4.98
N PRO A 5 -2.36 8.99 -5.41
CA PRO A 5 -1.39 8.76 -6.48
C PRO A 5 -0.18 7.95 -6.00
N ASP A 6 0.65 7.52 -6.95
CA ASP A 6 1.79 6.64 -6.70
C ASP A 6 2.85 7.22 -5.75
N GLN A 7 3.10 8.55 -5.77
CA GLN A 7 4.00 9.14 -4.79
C GLN A 7 3.50 9.01 -3.35
N SER A 8 2.18 9.03 -3.13
CA SER A 8 1.60 8.84 -1.80
C SER A 8 1.84 7.42 -1.29
N GLY A 9 1.68 6.41 -2.16
CA GLY A 9 2.02 5.03 -1.85
C GLY A 9 3.49 4.85 -1.51
N ALA A 10 4.38 5.50 -2.28
CA ALA A 10 5.82 5.45 -2.01
C ALA A 10 6.18 6.04 -0.63
N VAL A 11 5.58 7.17 -0.27
CA VAL A 11 5.78 7.80 1.05
C VAL A 11 5.22 6.90 2.15
N SER A 12 4.03 6.32 1.97
CA SER A 12 3.37 5.49 2.98
C SER A 12 4.22 4.28 3.40
N VAL A 13 4.89 3.63 2.45
CA VAL A 13 5.82 2.52 2.74
C VAL A 13 7.02 2.95 3.59
N LEU A 14 7.56 4.15 3.36
CA LEU A 14 8.82 4.62 3.96
C LEU A 14 8.62 5.41 5.26
N TYR A 15 7.39 5.77 5.58
CA TYR A 15 7.05 6.80 6.56
C TYR A 15 7.64 6.56 7.95
N GLU A 16 7.66 5.32 8.44
CA GLU A 16 8.10 4.98 9.81
C GLU A 16 9.51 4.35 9.87
N LEU A 17 10.22 4.30 8.75
CA LEU A 17 11.50 3.58 8.67
C LEU A 17 12.72 4.40 9.15
N GLY A 18 12.54 5.62 9.67
CA GLY A 18 13.63 6.45 10.19
C GLY A 18 14.44 7.18 9.12
N GLY A 19 13.90 7.35 7.91
CA GLY A 19 14.55 8.07 6.82
C GLY A 19 14.16 9.54 6.71
N ILE A 20 14.96 10.30 5.94
CA ILE A 20 14.55 11.60 5.39
C ILE A 20 13.89 11.32 4.04
N ILE A 21 12.61 11.67 3.92
CA ILE A 21 11.84 11.49 2.69
C ILE A 21 11.72 12.86 1.99
N VAL A 22 12.18 12.96 0.77
CA VAL A 22 12.12 14.18 -0.05
C VAL A 22 11.22 13.94 -1.25
N ILE A 23 10.09 14.61 -1.28
CA ILE A 23 9.19 14.61 -2.43
C ILE A 23 9.72 15.64 -3.42
N CYS A 24 10.07 15.18 -4.62
CA CYS A 24 10.69 16.02 -5.66
C CYS A 24 9.62 16.84 -6.39
N ASP A 25 9.11 17.88 -5.74
CA ASP A 25 8.02 18.73 -6.21
C ASP A 25 8.26 20.23 -5.95
N ALA A 26 7.32 21.07 -6.36
CA ALA A 26 7.28 22.49 -6.04
C ALA A 26 6.56 22.81 -4.71
N GLY A 27 5.99 21.79 -4.04
CA GLY A 27 5.29 21.90 -2.76
C GLY A 27 3.85 21.36 -2.77
N GLY A 28 3.20 21.28 -3.94
CA GLY A 28 1.80 20.85 -4.03
C GLY A 28 1.59 19.38 -3.71
N CYS A 29 2.40 18.49 -4.31
CA CYS A 29 2.31 17.05 -4.06
C CYS A 29 2.66 16.73 -2.61
N THR A 30 3.67 17.37 -2.02
CA THR A 30 4.01 17.22 -0.60
C THR A 30 2.84 17.63 0.29
N GLY A 31 2.19 18.75 -0.01
CA GLY A 31 1.02 19.23 0.73
C GLY A 31 -0.15 18.26 0.67
N ASN A 32 -0.39 17.63 -0.49
CA ASN A 32 -1.43 16.61 -0.65
C ASN A 32 -1.11 15.35 0.16
N VAL A 33 0.11 14.81 0.03
CA VAL A 33 0.54 13.64 0.80
C VAL A 33 0.36 13.86 2.30
N CYS A 34 0.94 14.94 2.83
CA CYS A 34 0.93 15.21 4.27
C CYS A 34 -0.47 15.60 4.79
N GLY A 35 -1.28 16.29 3.98
CA GLY A 35 -2.58 16.78 4.42
C GLY A 35 -3.73 15.80 4.25
N PHE A 36 -3.62 14.85 3.32
CA PHE A 36 -4.75 13.99 2.94
C PHE A 36 -4.41 12.50 2.83
N ASP A 37 -3.28 12.14 2.19
CA ASP A 37 -3.02 10.75 1.83
C ASP A 37 -2.23 9.98 2.89
N GLU A 38 -1.57 10.67 3.84
CA GLU A 38 -0.81 10.04 4.93
C GLU A 38 -1.49 10.28 6.28
N PRO A 39 -2.36 9.37 6.74
CA PRO A 39 -3.13 9.57 7.97
C PRO A 39 -2.29 9.63 9.24
N ARG A 40 -1.02 9.14 9.22
CA ARG A 40 -0.08 9.21 10.34
C ARG A 40 0.51 10.60 10.55
N TRP A 41 0.41 11.51 9.57
CA TRP A 41 1.08 12.82 9.57
C TRP A 41 0.87 13.64 10.84
N PHE A 42 -0.32 13.60 11.41
CA PHE A 42 -0.69 14.36 12.59
C PHE A 42 -0.38 13.64 13.92
N GLU A 43 -0.08 12.34 13.88
CA GLU A 43 0.05 11.51 15.08
C GLU A 43 1.46 10.91 15.25
N ARG A 44 2.11 10.57 14.14
CA ARG A 44 3.46 9.98 14.13
C ARG A 44 4.42 10.89 13.37
N LYS A 45 5.56 11.23 13.99
CA LYS A 45 6.54 12.10 13.35
C LYS A 45 7.34 11.36 12.30
N SER A 46 7.50 11.99 11.13
CA SER A 46 8.41 11.56 10.08
C SER A 46 9.06 12.79 9.43
N ALA A 47 10.26 12.61 8.88
CA ALA A 47 10.99 13.68 8.21
C ALA A 47 10.63 13.70 6.71
N VAL A 48 9.47 14.28 6.38
CA VAL A 48 9.00 14.47 5.00
C VAL A 48 9.18 15.91 4.56
N PHE A 49 9.84 16.13 3.42
CA PHE A 49 10.17 17.45 2.89
C PHE A 49 9.79 17.57 1.42
N SER A 50 9.39 18.78 1.02
CA SER A 50 9.34 19.19 -0.38
C SER A 50 10.75 19.57 -0.86
N ALA A 51 11.13 19.12 -2.05
CA ALA A 51 12.33 19.62 -2.74
C ALA A 51 12.24 21.14 -3.01
N GLY A 52 11.03 21.68 -3.09
CA GLY A 52 10.76 23.07 -3.38
C GLY A 52 11.36 23.48 -4.72
N LEU A 53 11.11 22.71 -5.77
CA LEU A 53 11.58 23.00 -7.12
C LEU A 53 11.05 24.35 -7.60
N ARG A 54 11.91 25.11 -8.27
CA ARG A 54 11.56 26.34 -8.96
C ARG A 54 11.73 26.15 -10.47
N ASP A 55 11.09 27.01 -11.25
CA ASP A 55 11.13 26.93 -12.71
C ASP A 55 12.56 26.83 -13.25
N MET A 56 13.48 27.63 -12.70
CA MET A 56 14.88 27.60 -13.09
C MET A 56 15.61 26.30 -12.67
N ASP A 57 15.18 25.67 -11.58
CA ASP A 57 15.77 24.39 -11.15
C ASP A 57 15.34 23.28 -12.13
N ALA A 58 14.08 23.32 -12.59
CA ALA A 58 13.55 22.39 -13.58
C ALA A 58 14.17 22.61 -14.97
N ILE A 59 14.27 23.85 -15.44
CA ILE A 59 14.82 24.19 -16.77
C ILE A 59 16.31 23.83 -16.87
N LEU A 60 17.09 24.07 -15.82
CA LEU A 60 18.53 23.88 -15.81
C LEU A 60 18.98 22.51 -15.28
N GLY A 61 18.07 21.65 -14.82
CA GLY A 61 18.41 20.35 -14.25
C GLY A 61 19.30 20.48 -13.01
N ARG A 62 18.94 21.35 -12.05
CA ARG A 62 19.74 21.68 -10.86
C ARG A 62 19.70 20.61 -9.76
N ASP A 63 20.07 19.38 -10.09
CA ASP A 63 20.18 18.27 -9.11
C ASP A 63 21.23 18.58 -8.01
N ASP A 64 22.31 19.32 -8.36
CA ASP A 64 23.31 19.80 -7.44
C ASP A 64 22.70 20.59 -6.27
N ARG A 65 21.72 21.43 -6.55
CA ARG A 65 21.03 22.26 -5.58
C ARG A 65 20.12 21.45 -4.64
N LEU A 66 19.46 20.43 -5.18
CA LEU A 66 18.68 19.50 -4.37
C LEU A 66 19.58 18.72 -3.41
N VAL A 67 20.72 18.21 -3.89
CA VAL A 67 21.71 17.50 -3.06
C VAL A 67 22.29 18.38 -1.96
N GLU A 68 22.54 19.68 -2.23
CA GLU A 68 22.96 20.63 -1.20
C GLU A 68 21.89 20.85 -0.12
N LYS A 69 20.61 21.01 -0.51
CA LYS A 69 19.49 21.14 0.44
C LYS A 69 19.38 19.92 1.35
N ILE A 70 19.47 18.72 0.75
CA ILE A 70 19.45 17.44 1.48
C ILE A 70 20.64 17.38 2.47
N GLY A 71 21.86 17.73 2.02
CA GLY A 71 23.03 17.77 2.89
C GLY A 71 22.83 18.67 4.12
N LYS A 72 22.27 19.87 3.94
CA LYS A 72 21.95 20.77 5.04
C LYS A 72 20.87 20.23 5.99
N ALA A 73 19.91 19.45 5.49
CA ALA A 73 18.92 18.78 6.34
C ALA A 73 19.59 17.70 7.22
N CYS A 74 20.51 16.92 6.64
CA CYS A 74 21.27 15.89 7.36
C CYS A 74 22.21 16.44 8.45
N GLU A 75 22.62 17.70 8.37
CA GLU A 75 23.38 18.36 9.46
C GLU A 75 22.55 18.55 10.74
N LYS A 76 21.21 18.56 10.59
CA LYS A 76 20.26 18.84 11.69
C LYS A 76 19.43 17.63 12.11
N LEU A 77 19.34 16.62 11.25
CA LEU A 77 18.51 15.45 11.45
C LEU A 77 19.34 14.19 11.24
N SER A 78 19.24 13.27 12.20
CA SER A 78 19.76 11.92 12.02
C SER A 78 18.78 11.11 11.16
N ALA A 79 19.28 10.37 10.20
CA ALA A 79 18.49 9.50 9.35
C ALA A 79 19.26 8.23 8.99
N ASP A 80 18.55 7.11 8.95
CA ASP A 80 19.10 5.81 8.54
C ASP A 80 19.26 5.70 7.01
N PHE A 81 18.46 6.46 6.28
CA PHE A 81 18.52 6.57 4.82
C PHE A 81 17.90 7.87 4.34
N ILE A 82 18.09 8.18 3.08
CA ILE A 82 17.44 9.29 2.39
C ILE A 82 16.64 8.71 1.23
N ALA A 83 15.36 9.08 1.13
CA ALA A 83 14.51 8.70 0.00
C ALA A 83 14.15 9.92 -0.83
N VAL A 84 14.26 9.83 -2.15
CA VAL A 84 13.73 10.83 -3.09
C VAL A 84 12.60 10.22 -3.88
N ILE A 85 11.42 10.82 -3.77
CA ILE A 85 10.18 10.38 -4.39
C ILE A 85 9.87 11.27 -5.59
N GLY A 86 9.68 10.66 -6.75
CA GLY A 86 9.31 11.36 -7.97
C GLY A 86 7.88 11.87 -7.96
N THR A 87 7.64 12.89 -8.79
CA THR A 87 6.31 13.49 -9.05
C THR A 87 6.22 13.84 -10.54
N PRO A 88 5.10 14.39 -11.05
CA PRO A 88 4.99 14.76 -12.46
C PRO A 88 6.11 15.69 -12.97
N VAL A 89 6.59 16.64 -12.15
CA VAL A 89 7.59 17.60 -12.60
C VAL A 89 8.93 16.92 -12.93
N PRO A 90 9.59 16.16 -12.03
CA PRO A 90 10.82 15.46 -12.37
C PRO A 90 10.63 14.39 -13.46
N ALA A 91 9.45 13.79 -13.59
CA ALA A 91 9.15 12.86 -14.68
C ALA A 91 9.19 13.56 -16.05
N VAL A 92 8.59 14.75 -16.16
CA VAL A 92 8.58 15.54 -17.40
C VAL A 92 9.97 16.04 -17.79
N ILE A 93 10.77 16.49 -16.83
CA ILE A 93 12.13 16.99 -17.10
C ILE A 93 13.19 15.89 -17.26
N GLY A 94 12.80 14.62 -17.07
CA GLY A 94 13.70 13.46 -17.27
C GLY A 94 14.79 13.33 -16.23
N THR A 95 14.48 13.54 -14.95
CA THR A 95 15.44 13.41 -13.83
C THR A 95 16.11 12.04 -13.80
N ASP A 96 17.45 12.03 -13.76
CA ASP A 96 18.23 10.78 -13.58
C ASP A 96 18.32 10.41 -12.10
N TYR A 97 17.35 9.62 -11.65
CA TYR A 97 17.29 9.16 -10.27
C TYR A 97 18.50 8.32 -9.82
N ARG A 98 19.17 7.60 -10.76
CA ARG A 98 20.36 6.82 -10.41
C ARG A 98 21.56 7.72 -10.16
N ALA A 99 21.72 8.76 -10.98
CA ALA A 99 22.75 9.78 -10.76
C ALA A 99 22.49 10.53 -9.45
N LEU A 100 21.24 10.94 -9.22
CA LEU A 100 20.81 11.65 -8.02
C LEU A 100 21.11 10.85 -6.74
N SER A 101 20.75 9.56 -6.70
CA SER A 101 21.07 8.67 -5.57
C SER A 101 22.56 8.65 -5.25
N ARG A 102 23.41 8.46 -6.27
CA ARG A 102 24.88 8.48 -6.09
C ARG A 102 25.43 9.82 -5.59
N MET A 103 24.87 10.95 -6.08
CA MET A 103 25.27 12.28 -5.64
C MET A 103 24.91 12.50 -4.17
N ILE A 104 23.73 12.06 -3.73
CA ILE A 104 23.27 12.15 -2.35
C ILE A 104 24.18 11.31 -1.44
N GLU A 105 24.42 10.04 -1.78
CA GLU A 105 25.29 9.16 -0.99
C GLU A 105 26.72 9.71 -0.89
N LYS A 106 27.28 10.23 -1.97
CA LYS A 106 28.59 10.86 -1.98
C LYS A 106 28.65 12.11 -1.09
N LYS A 107 27.57 12.91 -1.06
CA LYS A 107 27.50 14.16 -0.28
C LYS A 107 27.29 13.91 1.20
N THR A 108 26.46 12.95 1.55
CA THR A 108 25.97 12.77 2.93
C THR A 108 26.58 11.58 3.68
N GLY A 109 27.10 10.59 2.95
CA GLY A 109 27.53 9.30 3.50
C GLY A 109 26.37 8.39 3.93
N ILE A 110 25.13 8.82 3.71
CA ILE A 110 23.92 8.09 4.10
C ILE A 110 23.37 7.32 2.87
N PRO A 111 22.93 6.08 3.02
CA PRO A 111 22.33 5.33 1.92
C PRO A 111 21.13 6.09 1.31
N ALA A 112 21.07 6.18 -0.02
CA ALA A 112 20.00 6.85 -0.73
C ALA A 112 19.15 5.88 -1.54
N LEU A 113 17.83 6.07 -1.47
CA LEU A 113 16.82 5.34 -2.22
C LEU A 113 16.05 6.33 -3.11
N THR A 114 15.86 6.01 -4.37
CA THR A 114 15.07 6.84 -5.29
C THR A 114 13.94 6.04 -5.89
N ILE A 115 12.75 6.60 -5.87
CA ILE A 115 11.53 5.97 -6.40
C ILE A 115 11.00 6.85 -7.54
N ASP A 116 10.98 6.31 -8.73
CA ASP A 116 10.57 6.98 -9.98
C ASP A 116 9.04 7.00 -10.16
N THR A 117 8.33 7.51 -9.16
CA THR A 117 6.91 7.81 -9.27
C THR A 117 6.67 9.04 -10.14
N ASP A 118 5.52 9.13 -10.79
CA ASP A 118 5.24 10.19 -11.77
C ASP A 118 3.88 10.91 -11.56
N GLY A 119 3.11 10.49 -10.56
CA GLY A 119 1.82 11.07 -10.21
C GLY A 119 0.68 10.70 -11.16
N THR A 120 0.92 9.83 -12.15
CA THR A 120 -0.10 9.40 -13.12
C THR A 120 -0.69 8.02 -12.82
N LYS A 121 -0.09 7.31 -11.87
CA LYS A 121 -0.52 5.97 -11.44
C LYS A 121 -1.13 6.03 -10.05
N LEU A 122 -1.78 4.94 -9.66
CA LEU A 122 -2.38 4.81 -8.34
C LEU A 122 -1.33 4.44 -7.28
N TYR A 123 -1.69 4.64 -6.02
CA TYR A 123 -0.80 4.47 -4.87
C TYR A 123 -0.11 3.10 -4.83
N ASP A 124 -0.79 2.04 -5.23
CA ASP A 124 -0.30 0.66 -5.22
C ASP A 124 0.88 0.42 -6.18
N ASP A 125 0.98 1.16 -7.29
CA ASP A 125 2.17 1.15 -8.15
C ASP A 125 3.38 1.77 -7.44
N GLY A 126 3.18 2.85 -6.69
CA GLY A 126 4.21 3.47 -5.87
C GLY A 126 4.66 2.57 -4.73
N GLU A 127 3.72 1.95 -4.02
CA GLU A 127 4.01 0.96 -2.98
C GLU A 127 4.82 -0.21 -3.54
N LYS A 128 4.38 -0.80 -4.65
CA LYS A 128 5.07 -1.93 -5.31
C LYS A 128 6.52 -1.62 -5.65
N LYS A 129 6.78 -0.44 -6.27
CA LYS A 129 8.13 0.01 -6.57
C LYS A 129 8.95 0.15 -5.30
N THR A 130 8.38 0.81 -4.31
CA THR A 130 9.05 1.14 -3.05
C THR A 130 9.38 -0.10 -2.24
N TRP A 131 8.44 -1.03 -2.04
CA TRP A 131 8.70 -2.30 -1.37
C TRP A 131 9.86 -3.05 -2.00
N LYS A 132 9.85 -3.16 -3.33
CA LYS A 132 10.90 -3.88 -4.04
C LYS A 132 12.27 -3.21 -3.91
N GLU A 133 12.37 -1.90 -4.11
CA GLU A 133 13.63 -1.18 -4.02
C GLU A 133 14.15 -1.10 -2.57
N LEU A 134 13.25 -1.02 -1.58
CA LEU A 134 13.56 -1.06 -0.16
C LEU A 134 14.29 -2.36 0.22
N PHE A 135 13.70 -3.53 -0.10
CA PHE A 135 14.35 -4.81 0.20
C PHE A 135 15.62 -5.04 -0.63
N LYS A 136 15.65 -4.61 -1.88
CA LYS A 136 16.87 -4.69 -2.69
C LYS A 136 18.02 -3.89 -2.09
N LYS A 137 17.74 -2.73 -1.52
CA LYS A 137 18.75 -1.84 -0.96
C LYS A 137 19.24 -2.31 0.39
N PHE A 138 18.35 -2.80 1.25
CA PHE A 138 18.64 -2.97 2.67
C PHE A 138 18.62 -4.41 3.17
N ALA A 139 17.85 -5.32 2.57
CA ALA A 139 17.79 -6.70 3.04
C ALA A 139 19.14 -7.42 2.83
N VAL A 140 19.60 -8.05 3.90
CA VAL A 140 20.85 -8.83 3.90
C VAL A 140 20.57 -10.30 4.23
N GLU A 141 21.51 -11.17 3.84
CA GLU A 141 21.42 -12.60 4.17
C GLU A 141 21.44 -12.81 5.69
N LYS A 142 20.56 -13.63 6.18
CA LYS A 142 20.39 -14.00 7.59
C LYS A 142 19.92 -15.45 7.67
N ASP A 143 20.29 -16.12 8.76
CA ASP A 143 19.75 -17.42 9.09
C ASP A 143 18.26 -17.30 9.43
N VAL A 144 17.48 -18.29 9.00
CA VAL A 144 16.04 -18.34 9.26
C VAL A 144 15.79 -18.52 10.76
N GLU A 145 14.95 -17.65 11.32
CA GLU A 145 14.48 -17.70 12.70
C GLU A 145 13.12 -18.43 12.72
N PRO A 146 13.03 -19.66 13.24
CA PRO A 146 11.77 -20.42 13.28
C PRO A 146 10.67 -19.68 14.05
N GLY A 147 9.47 -19.67 13.48
CA GLY A 147 8.32 -18.94 14.04
C GLY A 147 8.32 -17.43 13.75
N ARG A 148 9.32 -16.90 13.04
CA ARG A 148 9.32 -15.50 12.59
C ARG A 148 8.64 -15.38 11.23
N ILE A 149 7.66 -14.48 11.12
CA ILE A 149 7.06 -14.11 9.83
C ILE A 149 7.19 -12.62 9.58
N GLY A 150 7.25 -12.27 8.28
CA GLY A 150 7.22 -10.90 7.81
C GLY A 150 5.89 -10.56 7.12
N ILE A 151 5.33 -9.40 7.42
CA ILE A 151 4.14 -8.87 6.75
C ILE A 151 4.57 -7.84 5.72
N ILE A 152 4.19 -8.03 4.46
CA ILE A 152 4.51 -7.13 3.34
C ILE A 152 3.22 -6.60 2.72
N GLY A 153 3.18 -5.29 2.43
CA GLY A 153 2.04 -4.66 1.77
C GLY A 153 1.03 -4.05 2.73
N ALA A 154 1.33 -3.98 4.02
CA ALA A 154 0.50 -3.28 4.98
C ALA A 154 0.87 -1.79 5.00
N THR A 155 -0.10 -0.93 4.70
CA THR A 155 0.01 0.53 4.81
C THR A 155 -1.33 1.12 5.23
N PRO A 156 -1.35 2.35 5.77
CA PRO A 156 -2.60 3.04 6.05
C PRO A 156 -3.47 3.31 4.81
N LEU A 157 -2.88 3.40 3.62
CA LEU A 157 -3.62 3.54 2.37
C LEU A 157 -4.49 2.32 2.06
N GLU A 158 -4.04 1.14 2.47
CA GLU A 158 -4.80 -0.11 2.33
C GLU A 158 -5.95 -0.19 3.35
N PHE A 159 -5.68 0.13 4.61
CA PHE A 159 -6.58 -0.24 5.71
C PHE A 159 -7.24 0.94 6.43
N GLY A 160 -6.75 2.16 6.24
CA GLY A 160 -7.35 3.38 6.77
C GLY A 160 -7.06 3.68 8.25
N GLY A 161 -6.36 2.81 8.95
CA GLY A 161 -5.92 3.03 10.31
C GLY A 161 -4.40 3.16 10.41
N ILE A 162 -3.93 3.55 11.56
CA ILE A 162 -2.52 3.80 11.82
C ILE A 162 -1.90 2.84 12.85
N TYR A 163 -2.68 1.85 13.29
CA TYR A 163 -2.31 0.82 14.27
C TYR A 163 -2.69 -0.61 13.82
N GLU A 164 -2.92 -0.82 12.53
CA GLU A 164 -3.29 -2.12 11.98
C GLU A 164 -2.18 -3.15 12.12
N GLU A 165 -0.93 -2.72 12.29
CA GLU A 165 0.18 -3.60 12.64
C GLU A 165 -0.05 -4.33 13.96
N ASP A 166 -0.67 -3.70 14.95
CA ASP A 166 -0.99 -4.35 16.23
C ASP A 166 -2.02 -5.46 16.05
N PHE A 167 -3.04 -5.21 15.22
CA PHE A 167 -4.00 -6.24 14.84
C PHE A 167 -3.32 -7.42 14.12
N LEU A 168 -2.49 -7.14 13.11
CA LEU A 168 -1.79 -8.18 12.35
C LEU A 168 -0.84 -8.98 13.23
N LYS A 169 -0.07 -8.31 14.08
CA LYS A 169 0.84 -8.97 15.03
C LYS A 169 0.08 -9.90 15.97
N LYS A 170 -1.03 -9.43 16.54
CA LYS A 170 -1.89 -10.24 17.42
C LYS A 170 -2.51 -11.41 16.67
N TYR A 171 -3.10 -11.17 15.51
CA TYR A 171 -3.76 -12.20 14.71
C TYR A 171 -2.82 -13.37 14.38
N PHE A 172 -1.61 -13.08 13.93
CA PHE A 172 -0.65 -14.13 13.58
C PHE A 172 0.03 -14.76 14.81
N ALA A 173 0.19 -14.03 15.91
CA ALA A 173 0.62 -14.61 17.17
C ALA A 173 -0.37 -15.66 17.69
N GLU A 174 -1.68 -15.40 17.58
CA GLU A 174 -2.75 -16.35 17.90
C GLU A 174 -2.75 -17.59 16.97
N LYS A 175 -2.17 -17.48 15.78
CA LYS A 175 -1.93 -18.60 14.85
C LYS A 175 -0.66 -19.41 15.15
N GLY A 176 0.08 -19.04 16.21
CA GLY A 176 1.25 -19.77 16.69
C GLY A 176 2.60 -19.23 16.24
N PHE A 177 2.66 -18.08 15.55
CA PHE A 177 3.94 -17.45 15.22
C PHE A 177 4.49 -16.69 16.42
N SER A 178 5.76 -16.97 16.77
CA SER A 178 6.42 -16.39 17.94
C SER A 178 6.88 -14.94 17.72
N LYS A 179 7.11 -14.54 16.47
CA LYS A 179 7.59 -13.20 16.11
C LYS A 179 6.96 -12.75 14.78
N VAL A 180 6.16 -11.71 14.86
CA VAL A 180 5.51 -11.11 13.70
C VAL A 180 6.09 -9.73 13.45
N VAL A 181 6.67 -9.53 12.27
CA VAL A 181 7.29 -8.26 11.85
C VAL A 181 6.44 -7.64 10.75
N CYS A 182 5.99 -6.40 10.95
CA CYS A 182 5.21 -5.67 9.96
C CYS A 182 6.10 -4.59 9.32
N TYR A 183 6.62 -4.87 8.14
CA TYR A 183 7.51 -3.93 7.46
C TYR A 183 6.75 -2.65 7.08
N GLY A 184 7.34 -1.48 7.31
CA GLY A 184 6.75 -0.18 6.98
C GLY A 184 5.65 0.33 7.91
N MET A 185 5.19 -0.51 8.86
CA MET A 185 4.27 -0.13 9.92
C MET A 185 4.73 -0.71 11.26
N GLY A 186 5.10 0.16 12.20
CA GLY A 186 5.49 -0.23 13.56
C GLY A 186 6.88 -0.86 13.70
N ASP A 187 7.46 -1.43 12.66
CA ASP A 187 8.82 -1.99 12.66
C ASP A 187 9.72 -1.15 11.73
N GLY A 188 10.89 -0.77 12.23
CA GLY A 188 11.82 0.14 11.56
C GLY A 188 12.70 -0.52 10.49
N LEU A 189 13.69 0.22 9.99
CA LEU A 189 14.59 -0.24 8.91
C LEU A 189 15.40 -1.49 9.29
N ASP A 190 15.73 -1.71 10.55
CA ASP A 190 16.45 -2.91 10.98
C ASP A 190 15.64 -4.18 10.72
N ALA A 191 14.32 -4.11 10.88
CA ALA A 191 13.45 -5.21 10.51
C ALA A 191 13.52 -5.54 9.01
N VAL A 192 13.62 -4.52 8.16
CA VAL A 192 13.82 -4.68 6.71
C VAL A 192 15.18 -5.30 6.39
N ARG A 193 16.25 -4.88 7.10
CA ARG A 193 17.60 -5.46 6.96
C ARG A 193 17.59 -6.96 7.25
N GLU A 194 16.79 -7.39 8.21
CA GLU A 194 16.66 -8.77 8.65
C GLU A 194 15.55 -9.56 7.95
N ALA A 195 15.01 -9.07 6.84
CA ALA A 195 13.86 -9.70 6.17
C ALA A 195 14.12 -11.16 5.74
N ALA A 196 15.38 -11.51 5.45
CA ALA A 196 15.78 -12.88 5.12
C ALA A 196 15.64 -13.87 6.30
N ALA A 197 15.59 -13.38 7.54
CA ALA A 197 15.39 -14.22 8.73
C ALA A 197 13.95 -14.72 8.91
N ALA A 198 12.99 -14.22 8.14
CA ALA A 198 11.62 -14.70 8.22
C ALA A 198 11.51 -16.14 7.69
N GLU A 199 10.83 -17.02 8.42
CA GLU A 199 10.46 -18.37 7.99
C GLU A 199 9.58 -18.32 6.74
N LYS A 200 8.66 -17.36 6.69
CA LYS A 200 7.87 -16.99 5.52
C LYS A 200 7.39 -15.53 5.57
N ASN A 201 7.00 -14.99 4.44
CA ASN A 201 6.34 -13.70 4.36
C ASN A 201 4.84 -13.87 4.08
N ILE A 202 4.01 -13.08 4.74
CA ILE A 202 2.59 -12.93 4.43
C ILE A 202 2.43 -11.62 3.65
N VAL A 203 1.86 -11.71 2.47
CA VAL A 203 1.62 -10.56 1.59
C VAL A 203 0.14 -10.21 1.68
N VAL A 204 -0.15 -9.04 2.27
CA VAL A 204 -1.51 -8.62 2.58
C VAL A 204 -2.13 -7.74 1.50
N SER A 205 -1.34 -7.27 0.53
CA SER A 205 -1.82 -6.53 -0.64
C SER A 205 -1.06 -6.88 -1.92
N PRO A 206 -1.63 -6.70 -3.12
CA PRO A 206 -0.96 -6.98 -4.39
C PRO A 206 0.36 -6.22 -4.58
N ALA A 207 0.48 -5.04 -4.01
CA ALA A 207 1.68 -4.20 -4.07
C ALA A 207 2.92 -4.90 -3.47
N GLY A 208 2.73 -5.74 -2.45
CA GLY A 208 3.80 -6.49 -1.79
C GLY A 208 4.36 -7.67 -2.59
N ILE A 209 3.64 -8.18 -3.60
CA ILE A 209 3.99 -9.42 -4.31
C ILE A 209 5.36 -9.35 -4.98
N ALA A 210 5.68 -8.23 -5.63
CA ALA A 210 6.96 -8.08 -6.33
C ALA A 210 8.16 -8.11 -5.38
N ALA A 211 8.00 -7.57 -4.19
CA ALA A 211 9.01 -7.60 -3.13
C ALA A 211 9.15 -9.00 -2.51
N ALA A 212 8.04 -9.68 -2.25
CA ALA A 212 8.05 -11.05 -1.74
C ALA A 212 8.71 -12.02 -2.74
N LYS A 213 8.40 -11.90 -4.04
CA LYS A 213 9.09 -12.66 -5.11
C LYS A 213 10.61 -12.38 -5.12
N TYR A 214 11.02 -11.13 -4.91
CA TYR A 214 12.44 -10.80 -4.80
C TYR A 214 13.11 -11.49 -3.59
N LEU A 215 12.50 -11.43 -2.40
CA LEU A 215 13.03 -12.09 -1.20
C LEU A 215 13.10 -13.61 -1.38
N GLN A 216 12.11 -14.22 -2.01
CA GLN A 216 12.12 -15.64 -2.34
C GLN A 216 13.24 -16.01 -3.31
N GLN A 217 13.43 -15.23 -4.38
CA GLN A 217 14.48 -15.47 -5.37
C GLN A 217 15.89 -15.25 -4.80
N LYS A 218 16.04 -14.25 -3.92
CA LYS A 218 17.35 -13.84 -3.40
C LYS A 218 17.79 -14.65 -2.18
N PHE A 219 16.86 -14.93 -1.28
CA PHE A 219 17.14 -15.51 0.04
C PHE A 219 16.39 -16.83 0.29
N GLY A 220 15.55 -17.27 -0.65
CA GLY A 220 14.75 -18.50 -0.47
C GLY A 220 13.53 -18.35 0.44
N THR A 221 13.23 -17.16 0.98
CA THR A 221 12.11 -16.94 1.90
C THR A 221 10.77 -17.13 1.18
N PRO A 222 9.98 -18.16 1.49
CA PRO A 222 8.69 -18.39 0.86
C PRO A 222 7.67 -17.31 1.24
N TYR A 223 6.61 -17.18 0.45
CA TYR A 223 5.53 -16.24 0.77
C TYR A 223 4.14 -16.83 0.49
N GLU A 224 3.17 -16.27 1.17
CA GLU A 224 1.75 -16.59 1.06
C GLU A 224 0.94 -15.30 0.86
N LEU A 225 -0.09 -15.35 0.03
CA LEU A 225 -1.01 -14.23 -0.18
C LEU A 225 -2.22 -14.42 0.73
N PHE A 226 -2.32 -13.61 1.75
CA PHE A 226 -3.43 -13.68 2.71
C PHE A 226 -3.58 -12.36 3.44
N CYS A 227 -4.80 -11.85 3.52
CA CYS A 227 -5.13 -10.68 4.31
C CYS A 227 -6.37 -10.97 5.16
N PRO A 228 -6.26 -10.97 6.51
CA PRO A 228 -7.41 -11.24 7.37
C PRO A 228 -8.47 -10.12 7.19
N PRO A 229 -9.70 -10.45 6.76
CA PRO A 229 -10.71 -9.41 6.52
C PRO A 229 -11.14 -8.67 7.79
N GLU A 230 -10.94 -9.29 8.95
CA GLU A 230 -11.21 -8.70 10.27
C GLU A 230 -10.30 -7.52 10.62
N ILE A 231 -9.25 -7.27 9.81
CA ILE A 231 -8.46 -6.03 9.87
C ILE A 231 -9.32 -4.80 9.60
N ILE A 232 -10.46 -4.98 8.93
CA ILE A 232 -11.48 -3.95 8.71
C ILE A 232 -12.57 -4.10 9.78
N PRO A 233 -12.60 -3.24 10.83
CA PRO A 233 -13.54 -3.40 11.93
C PRO A 233 -15.00 -3.39 11.51
N GLU A 234 -15.35 -2.56 10.52
CA GLU A 234 -16.72 -2.49 9.98
C GLU A 234 -17.15 -3.82 9.37
N TRP A 235 -16.21 -4.57 8.79
CA TRP A 235 -16.48 -5.91 8.29
C TRP A 235 -16.61 -6.92 9.42
N LYS A 236 -15.72 -6.85 10.41
CA LYS A 236 -15.76 -7.75 11.58
C LYS A 236 -17.12 -7.75 12.28
N GLU A 237 -17.72 -6.57 12.46
CA GLU A 237 -19.05 -6.43 13.08
C GLU A 237 -20.17 -7.01 12.20
N LYS A 238 -20.02 -6.97 10.88
CA LYS A 238 -21.04 -7.41 9.92
C LYS A 238 -20.87 -8.86 9.45
N LYS A 239 -19.69 -9.44 9.58
CA LYS A 239 -19.40 -10.80 9.15
C LYS A 239 -20.38 -11.82 9.72
N GLU A 240 -20.70 -11.73 11.01
CA GLU A 240 -21.67 -12.61 11.67
C GLU A 240 -23.11 -12.37 11.15
N GLN A 241 -23.46 -11.13 10.83
CA GLN A 241 -24.76 -10.80 10.24
C GLN A 241 -24.86 -11.36 8.82
N VAL A 242 -23.83 -11.18 7.99
CA VAL A 242 -23.79 -11.73 6.62
C VAL A 242 -23.81 -13.25 6.65
N ALA A 243 -23.03 -13.88 7.51
CA ALA A 243 -23.00 -15.34 7.67
C ALA A 243 -24.31 -15.90 8.28
N GLY A 244 -24.96 -15.14 9.15
CA GLY A 244 -26.21 -15.55 9.80
C GLY A 244 -27.48 -15.28 8.97
N LEU A 245 -27.44 -14.28 8.08
CA LEU A 245 -28.56 -13.96 7.17
C LEU A 245 -28.62 -14.92 5.96
N LEU A 246 -27.50 -15.59 5.67
CA LEU A 246 -27.35 -16.40 4.49
C LEU A 246 -27.09 -17.85 4.91
N ASN A 247 -28.16 -18.67 5.00
CA ASN A 247 -28.02 -20.12 4.98
C ASN A 247 -27.12 -20.50 3.83
N VAL A 248 -26.25 -21.49 4.02
CA VAL A 248 -25.29 -21.95 3.00
C VAL A 248 -26.00 -22.28 1.65
N GLU A 249 -27.26 -22.75 1.71
CA GLU A 249 -28.10 -23.01 0.53
C GLU A 249 -28.54 -21.72 -0.19
N GLU A 250 -28.90 -20.67 0.55
CA GLU A 250 -29.30 -19.37 -0.03
C GLU A 250 -28.11 -18.59 -0.63
N LEU A 251 -26.91 -18.74 -0.07
CA LEU A 251 -25.68 -18.14 -0.64
C LEU A 251 -25.30 -18.74 -1.98
N SER A 252 -25.57 -20.02 -2.22
CA SER A 252 -25.18 -20.71 -3.46
C SER A 252 -25.88 -20.15 -4.69
N GLU A 253 -27.05 -19.53 -4.53
CA GLU A 253 -27.88 -18.94 -5.59
C GLU A 253 -27.59 -17.45 -5.81
N LYS A 254 -26.99 -16.77 -4.83
CA LYS A 254 -26.75 -15.30 -4.90
C LYS A 254 -25.49 -14.97 -5.70
N LYS A 255 -25.58 -13.92 -6.50
CA LYS A 255 -24.46 -13.31 -7.21
C LYS A 255 -23.90 -12.15 -6.40
N ILE A 256 -22.64 -12.27 -5.97
CA ILE A 256 -21.97 -11.33 -5.07
C ILE A 256 -20.82 -10.62 -5.79
N LEU A 257 -20.69 -9.32 -5.62
CA LEU A 257 -19.55 -8.55 -6.08
C LEU A 257 -18.77 -8.00 -4.87
N ILE A 258 -17.49 -8.34 -4.78
CA ILE A 258 -16.56 -7.76 -3.80
C ILE A 258 -15.68 -6.76 -4.52
N VAL A 259 -15.68 -5.50 -4.07
CA VAL A 259 -14.86 -4.42 -4.64
C VAL A 259 -13.85 -3.95 -3.60
N HIS A 260 -12.63 -4.43 -3.71
CA HIS A 260 -11.51 -4.08 -2.83
C HIS A 260 -10.18 -4.48 -3.51
N GLN A 261 -9.03 -4.24 -2.83
CA GLN A 261 -7.77 -4.80 -3.29
C GLN A 261 -7.84 -6.35 -3.32
N GLN A 262 -7.14 -6.93 -4.28
CA GLN A 262 -7.35 -8.32 -4.68
C GLN A 262 -7.08 -9.36 -3.57
N VAL A 263 -6.04 -9.17 -2.74
CA VAL A 263 -5.66 -10.19 -1.73
C VAL A 263 -6.75 -10.30 -0.66
N LEU A 264 -7.22 -9.18 -0.13
CA LEU A 264 -8.32 -9.17 0.85
C LEU A 264 -9.62 -9.68 0.22
N ALA A 265 -9.95 -9.23 -0.99
CA ALA A 265 -11.15 -9.68 -1.69
C ALA A 265 -11.15 -11.19 -1.99
N ASN A 266 -9.97 -11.75 -2.32
CA ASN A 266 -9.82 -13.19 -2.51
C ASN A 266 -9.96 -13.96 -1.20
N THR A 267 -9.39 -13.45 -0.09
CA THR A 267 -9.56 -14.08 1.23
C THR A 267 -11.05 -14.11 1.62
N LEU A 268 -11.77 -13.01 1.41
CA LEU A 268 -13.23 -12.97 1.62
C LEU A 268 -13.97 -13.96 0.74
N ARG A 269 -13.61 -14.03 -0.54
CA ARG A 269 -14.22 -14.98 -1.49
C ARG A 269 -14.05 -16.44 -1.05
N GLU A 270 -12.92 -16.78 -0.44
CA GLU A 270 -12.65 -18.11 0.07
C GLU A 270 -13.48 -18.45 1.31
N GLU A 271 -13.88 -17.46 2.10
CA GLU A 271 -14.78 -17.66 3.24
C GLU A 271 -16.21 -18.01 2.80
N PHE A 272 -16.63 -17.58 1.60
CA PHE A 272 -17.97 -17.82 1.03
C PHE A 272 -17.95 -18.87 -0.11
N ILE A 273 -17.41 -20.03 0.17
CA ILE A 273 -17.10 -21.10 -0.83
C ILE A 273 -18.29 -21.47 -1.74
N SER A 274 -19.53 -21.32 -1.25
CA SER A 274 -20.74 -21.73 -1.98
C SER A 274 -21.34 -20.64 -2.89
N ALA A 275 -20.83 -19.40 -2.86
CA ALA A 275 -21.44 -18.29 -3.58
C ALA A 275 -20.81 -18.03 -4.95
N ASN A 276 -21.59 -17.48 -5.89
CA ASN A 276 -21.07 -16.97 -7.15
C ASN A 276 -20.48 -15.56 -6.92
N ILE A 277 -19.17 -15.50 -6.68
CA ILE A 277 -18.48 -14.26 -6.27
C ILE A 277 -17.52 -13.79 -7.34
N ASN A 278 -17.73 -12.56 -7.81
CA ASN A 278 -16.81 -11.80 -8.63
C ASN A 278 -16.03 -10.81 -7.77
N VAL A 279 -14.76 -10.62 -8.09
CA VAL A 279 -13.91 -9.58 -7.48
C VAL A 279 -13.66 -8.47 -8.48
N ALA A 280 -13.80 -7.23 -8.05
CA ALA A 280 -13.47 -6.06 -8.86
C ALA A 280 -12.55 -5.11 -8.11
N SER A 281 -11.70 -4.40 -8.85
CA SER A 281 -10.78 -3.40 -8.29
C SER A 281 -10.38 -2.38 -9.34
N TRP A 282 -10.02 -1.17 -8.92
CA TRP A 282 -9.22 -0.23 -9.72
C TRP A 282 -7.73 -0.43 -9.49
N PHE A 283 -7.38 -1.08 -8.40
CA PHE A 283 -6.01 -1.32 -8.00
C PHE A 283 -5.45 -2.58 -8.67
N MET A 284 -4.15 -2.76 -8.53
CA MET A 284 -3.42 -3.84 -9.15
C MET A 284 -4.06 -5.22 -8.91
N MET A 285 -4.21 -5.99 -9.97
CA MET A 285 -4.59 -7.40 -9.91
C MET A 285 -3.46 -8.29 -10.42
N ASN A 286 -3.04 -9.24 -9.60
CA ASN A 286 -2.09 -10.28 -10.00
C ASN A 286 -2.81 -11.28 -10.91
N LYS A 287 -2.24 -11.55 -12.07
CA LYS A 287 -2.82 -12.46 -13.07
C LYS A 287 -2.94 -13.90 -12.56
N GLU A 288 -2.02 -14.35 -11.71
CA GLU A 288 -2.01 -15.71 -11.15
C GLU A 288 -3.15 -15.93 -10.13
N GLN A 289 -3.66 -14.83 -9.54
CA GLN A 289 -4.72 -14.84 -8.53
C GLN A 289 -6.09 -14.41 -9.09
N LYS A 290 -6.10 -13.87 -10.31
CA LYS A 290 -7.30 -13.39 -10.98
C LYS A 290 -8.09 -14.56 -11.55
N LYS A 291 -9.38 -14.66 -11.20
CA LYS A 291 -10.32 -15.55 -11.89
C LYS A 291 -10.85 -14.91 -13.17
N GLU A 292 -11.41 -15.71 -14.09
CA GLU A 292 -11.89 -15.24 -15.39
C GLU A 292 -12.93 -14.12 -15.28
N GLN A 293 -13.83 -14.24 -14.30
CA GLN A 293 -14.91 -13.29 -14.05
C GLN A 293 -14.48 -12.03 -13.25
N ASP A 294 -13.22 -11.95 -12.79
CA ASP A 294 -12.74 -10.81 -12.01
C ASP A 294 -12.47 -9.59 -12.91
N ILE A 295 -12.78 -8.39 -12.42
CA ILE A 295 -12.79 -7.15 -13.18
C ILE A 295 -11.74 -6.19 -12.67
N LEU A 296 -10.93 -5.64 -13.59
CA LEU A 296 -10.07 -4.49 -13.34
C LEU A 296 -10.68 -3.28 -14.02
N PHE A 297 -11.23 -2.36 -13.24
CA PHE A 297 -11.70 -1.08 -13.71
C PHE A 297 -10.52 -0.15 -14.02
N LYS A 298 -10.71 0.75 -14.99
CA LYS A 298 -9.72 1.78 -15.34
C LYS A 298 -10.23 3.16 -14.94
N GLU A 299 -11.48 3.46 -15.33
CA GLU A 299 -12.11 4.74 -15.11
C GLU A 299 -13.27 4.61 -14.12
N GLU A 300 -13.69 5.73 -13.53
CA GLU A 300 -14.84 5.75 -12.61
C GLU A 300 -16.15 5.36 -13.30
N ASP A 301 -16.31 5.75 -14.56
CA ASP A 301 -17.50 5.43 -15.34
C ASP A 301 -17.64 3.92 -15.65
N ASP A 302 -16.53 3.18 -15.66
CA ASP A 302 -16.56 1.72 -15.79
C ASP A 302 -17.40 1.08 -14.69
N TRP A 303 -17.27 1.58 -13.46
CA TRP A 303 -18.06 1.13 -12.31
C TRP A 303 -19.55 1.32 -12.52
N ILE A 304 -19.96 2.53 -12.89
CA ILE A 304 -21.36 2.88 -13.08
C ILE A 304 -21.98 2.05 -14.21
N THR A 305 -21.25 1.93 -15.32
CA THR A 305 -21.67 1.15 -16.49
C THR A 305 -21.78 -0.33 -16.13
N TYR A 306 -20.76 -0.87 -15.45
CA TYR A 306 -20.73 -2.27 -15.05
C TYR A 306 -21.91 -2.67 -14.16
N ILE A 307 -22.26 -1.83 -13.16
CA ILE A 307 -23.40 -2.10 -12.26
C ILE A 307 -24.76 -1.95 -12.99
N LYS A 308 -24.84 -1.12 -14.04
CA LYS A 308 -26.06 -1.04 -14.87
C LYS A 308 -26.27 -2.29 -15.73
N GLU A 309 -25.18 -2.86 -16.21
CA GLU A 309 -25.22 -3.99 -17.16
C GLU A 309 -25.22 -5.37 -16.49
N ASN A 310 -24.87 -5.42 -15.20
CA ASN A 310 -24.77 -6.67 -14.45
C ASN A 310 -25.63 -6.63 -13.19
N GLU A 311 -26.43 -7.66 -13.02
CA GLU A 311 -27.24 -7.85 -11.83
C GLU A 311 -26.43 -8.55 -10.75
N TYR A 312 -26.38 -7.95 -9.56
CA TYR A 312 -25.83 -8.52 -8.34
C TYR A 312 -26.87 -8.46 -7.24
N ASP A 313 -26.99 -9.53 -6.46
CA ASP A 313 -27.83 -9.55 -5.26
C ASP A 313 -27.18 -8.78 -4.11
N ILE A 314 -25.85 -8.93 -3.99
CA ILE A 314 -25.05 -8.34 -2.93
C ILE A 314 -23.82 -7.64 -3.49
N ILE A 315 -23.54 -6.44 -3.00
CA ILE A 315 -22.27 -5.73 -3.24
C ILE A 315 -21.58 -5.48 -1.90
N ILE A 316 -20.32 -5.86 -1.80
CA ILE A 316 -19.44 -5.62 -0.64
C ILE A 316 -18.35 -4.66 -1.12
N ALA A 317 -18.41 -3.39 -0.71
CA ALA A 317 -17.53 -2.35 -1.24
C ALA A 317 -17.45 -1.12 -0.32
N ASP A 318 -16.54 -0.19 -0.65
CA ASP A 318 -16.45 1.09 0.04
C ASP A 318 -17.77 1.88 -0.06
N PRO A 319 -18.27 2.45 1.06
CA PRO A 319 -19.55 3.16 1.09
C PRO A 319 -19.61 4.39 0.17
N LEU A 320 -18.45 4.96 -0.24
CA LEU A 320 -18.42 6.05 -1.21
C LEU A 320 -18.90 5.58 -2.59
N LEU A 321 -18.56 4.35 -2.98
CA LEU A 321 -18.95 3.78 -4.27
C LEU A 321 -20.46 3.59 -4.40
N LYS A 322 -21.17 3.37 -3.28
CA LYS A 322 -22.64 3.31 -3.24
C LYS A 322 -23.29 4.60 -3.74
N LYS A 323 -22.66 5.75 -3.46
CA LYS A 323 -23.20 7.05 -3.87
C LYS A 323 -23.18 7.24 -5.40
N ALA A 324 -22.25 6.58 -6.11
CA ALA A 324 -22.17 6.63 -7.57
C ALA A 324 -23.22 5.76 -8.27
N VAL A 325 -23.84 4.80 -7.56
CA VAL A 325 -24.82 3.85 -8.11
C VAL A 325 -26.16 3.89 -7.35
N PRO A 326 -26.84 5.04 -7.25
CA PRO A 326 -28.08 5.18 -6.46
C PRO A 326 -29.25 4.36 -7.03
N PHE A 327 -29.13 3.87 -8.25
CA PHE A 327 -30.09 2.99 -8.92
C PHE A 327 -29.99 1.53 -8.49
N TYR A 328 -28.89 1.10 -7.86
CA TYR A 328 -28.71 -0.26 -7.35
C TYR A 328 -29.70 -0.53 -6.21
N LYS A 329 -30.39 -1.67 -6.29
CA LYS A 329 -31.48 -2.07 -5.35
C LYS A 329 -31.15 -3.30 -4.51
N GLY A 330 -30.05 -3.98 -4.80
CA GLY A 330 -29.61 -5.13 -4.03
C GLY A 330 -29.07 -4.75 -2.64
N GLU A 331 -28.61 -5.76 -1.91
CA GLU A 331 -28.00 -5.57 -0.59
C GLU A 331 -26.60 -4.97 -0.69
N TRP A 332 -26.25 -4.08 0.25
CA TRP A 332 -24.93 -3.44 0.29
C TRP A 332 -24.31 -3.58 1.66
N TYR A 333 -23.08 -4.10 1.68
CA TYR A 333 -22.25 -4.18 2.89
C TYR A 333 -21.00 -3.32 2.73
N ASP A 334 -20.75 -2.47 3.74
CA ASP A 334 -19.61 -1.57 3.72
C ASP A 334 -18.32 -2.31 3.98
N LEU A 335 -17.37 -2.17 3.06
CA LEU A 335 -15.98 -2.61 3.15
C LEU A 335 -15.09 -1.42 2.79
N PRO A 336 -14.81 -0.52 3.75
CA PRO A 336 -14.06 0.69 3.49
C PRO A 336 -12.64 0.44 3.00
N HIS A 337 -12.20 1.26 2.04
CA HIS A 337 -10.83 1.32 1.55
C HIS A 337 -10.35 2.77 1.59
N PHE A 338 -9.27 3.04 2.35
CA PHE A 338 -8.84 4.42 2.59
C PHE A 338 -8.46 5.16 1.31
N ALA A 339 -7.73 4.53 0.39
CA ALA A 339 -7.36 5.16 -0.89
C ALA A 339 -8.56 5.52 -1.78
N ILE A 340 -9.77 4.98 -1.50
CA ILE A 340 -11.01 5.34 -2.20
C ILE A 340 -11.72 6.48 -1.48
N SER A 341 -11.98 6.33 -0.19
CA SER A 341 -12.86 7.25 0.56
C SER A 341 -12.12 8.34 1.34
N GLY A 342 -10.82 8.19 1.57
CA GLY A 342 -10.02 9.08 2.42
C GLY A 342 -10.50 9.12 3.88
N LYS A 343 -11.34 8.15 4.27
CA LYS A 343 -11.93 8.10 5.60
C LYS A 343 -10.94 7.47 6.58
N LYS A 344 -10.26 8.32 7.35
CA LYS A 344 -9.44 7.88 8.47
C LYS A 344 -10.30 7.16 9.51
N ARG A 345 -9.84 5.99 9.96
CA ARG A 345 -10.44 5.32 11.11
C ARG A 345 -9.98 6.00 12.39
N GLN A 346 -10.92 6.24 13.29
CA GLN A 346 -10.58 6.64 14.64
C GLN A 346 -10.05 5.41 15.37
N SER A 347 -8.88 5.56 16.01
CA SER A 347 -8.38 4.58 16.96
C SER A 347 -9.41 4.38 18.07
N VAL A 348 -9.85 3.15 18.25
CA VAL A 348 -10.74 2.74 19.35
C VAL A 348 -9.95 2.72 20.64
#